data_040289b7be648a03e3edf165e86dae30
#
_entry.id   040289b7be648a03e3edf165e86dae30
#
_cell.length_a   1.000
_cell.length_b   1.000
_cell.length_c   1.000
_cell.angle_alpha   90.00
_cell.angle_beta   90.00
_cell.angle_gamma   90.00
#
_symmetry.space_group_name_H-M   'P 1'
#
loop_
_entity.id
_entity.type
_entity.pdbx_description
1 polymer ?
#
loop_
_entity_poly.entity_id
_entity_poly.type
_entity_poly.pdbx_seq_one_letter_code
_entity_poly.pdbx_strand_id
1 'polypeptide(L)'
;MTLYNPWRGCHKISEGCKNCYIHSADSRKGIDTNCIVKTEQFDRLVRRNKKGEYVMKSNQLVYLCFSSDFLIEEADVWRDEVWAMIKERSDLRFLFLTKRIHRFKSVCPSDFEENYQHVMVGCSVENQSEADKRLPIFISLPIKHKFIICQPLIEPIQLDKYLNADIVQVTVGGEAGKLARDLDYDWVLSIRDECIKHQVNFEFRQVGSYMIKDHIRYSIPRNQLSSQARKANINVTFKKERL
;
A
#
# COMPACT_ATOMS: atom_id res chain seq x y z
N MET A 1 9.83 -8.35 -8.37
CA MET A 1 9.34 -7.53 -7.24
C MET A 1 10.41 -7.50 -6.17
N THR A 2 10.97 -6.33 -5.88
CA THR A 2 12.01 -6.16 -4.86
C THR A 2 11.39 -5.67 -3.56
N LEU A 3 11.51 -6.47 -2.49
CA LEU A 3 11.00 -6.12 -1.17
C LEU A 3 12.16 -5.63 -0.29
N TYR A 4 11.91 -4.59 0.49
CA TYR A 4 12.81 -4.11 1.51
C TYR A 4 12.01 -3.82 2.79
N ASN A 5 12.28 -4.61 3.82
CA ASN A 5 11.65 -4.50 5.12
C ASN A 5 12.73 -4.24 6.17
N PRO A 6 13.08 -2.98 6.47
CA PRO A 6 14.09 -2.65 7.48
C PRO A 6 13.67 -3.08 8.89
N TRP A 7 12.38 -3.17 9.13
CA TRP A 7 11.76 -3.78 10.32
C TRP A 7 10.59 -4.65 9.94
N ARG A 8 10.12 -5.44 10.87
CA ARG A 8 8.91 -6.26 10.75
C ARG A 8 8.06 -6.12 12.00
N GLY A 9 6.84 -6.60 11.92
CA GLY A 9 5.83 -6.47 12.97
C GLY A 9 4.92 -5.27 12.72
N CYS A 10 3.69 -5.34 13.21
CA CYS A 10 2.69 -4.29 13.00
C CYS A 10 1.54 -4.43 14.00
N HIS A 11 1.02 -3.32 14.47
CA HIS A 11 -0.21 -3.29 15.27
C HIS A 11 -1.43 -3.07 14.37
N LYS A 12 -2.53 -3.77 14.69
CA LYS A 12 -3.82 -3.54 14.03
C LYS A 12 -4.40 -2.21 14.51
N ILE A 13 -4.83 -1.35 13.59
CA ILE A 13 -5.38 -0.03 13.92
C ILE A 13 -6.76 0.23 13.36
N SER A 14 -7.28 -0.64 12.51
CA SER A 14 -8.59 -0.48 11.91
C SER A 14 -9.17 -1.83 11.46
N GLU A 15 -10.43 -1.84 11.06
CA GLU A 15 -11.13 -3.04 10.59
C GLU A 15 -10.43 -3.75 9.41
N GLY A 16 -9.76 -3.00 8.54
CA GLY A 16 -8.96 -3.58 7.44
C GLY A 16 -7.76 -4.40 7.91
N CYS A 17 -7.37 -4.28 9.19
CA CYS A 17 -6.30 -5.09 9.77
C CYS A 17 -6.79 -6.40 10.39
N LYS A 18 -8.12 -6.63 10.52
CA LYS A 18 -8.70 -7.79 11.21
C LYS A 18 -8.13 -9.12 10.69
N ASN A 19 -8.16 -9.31 9.37
CA ASN A 19 -7.72 -10.54 8.69
C ASN A 19 -6.37 -10.35 7.96
N CYS A 20 -5.50 -9.47 8.48
CA CYS A 20 -4.22 -9.16 7.85
C CYS A 20 -3.39 -10.43 7.61
N TYR A 21 -2.91 -10.58 6.38
CA TYR A 21 -2.12 -11.74 5.96
C TYR A 21 -0.78 -11.85 6.70
N ILE A 22 -0.20 -10.73 7.15
CA ILE A 22 1.05 -10.72 7.94
C ILE A 22 0.79 -11.38 9.29
N HIS A 23 -0.22 -10.92 10.05
CA HIS A 23 -0.59 -11.52 11.32
C HIS A 23 -0.90 -13.02 11.18
N SER A 24 -1.61 -13.39 10.11
CA SER A 24 -1.92 -14.81 9.83
C SER A 24 -0.67 -15.63 9.48
N ALA A 25 0.30 -15.04 8.78
CA ALA A 25 1.54 -15.73 8.42
C ALA A 25 2.48 -15.88 9.61
N ASP A 26 2.60 -14.85 10.45
CA ASP A 26 3.44 -14.85 11.65
C ASP A 26 2.89 -15.82 12.71
N SER A 27 1.58 -15.79 12.95
CA SER A 27 0.91 -16.72 13.89
C SER A 27 1.21 -18.20 13.56
N ARG A 28 1.19 -18.56 12.27
CA ARG A 28 1.54 -19.95 11.85
C ARG A 28 2.99 -20.34 12.13
N LYS A 29 3.87 -19.35 12.34
CA LYS A 29 5.30 -19.55 12.64
C LYS A 29 5.61 -19.34 14.11
N GLY A 30 4.60 -19.10 14.96
CA GLY A 30 4.78 -18.78 16.37
C GLY A 30 5.45 -17.42 16.61
N ILE A 31 5.35 -16.48 15.65
CA ILE A 31 5.93 -15.14 15.74
C ILE A 31 4.85 -14.17 16.22
N ASP A 32 5.17 -13.39 17.26
CA ASP A 32 4.32 -12.28 17.68
C ASP A 32 4.50 -11.09 16.73
N THR A 33 3.48 -10.82 15.92
CA THR A 33 3.48 -9.68 14.97
C THR A 33 3.46 -8.34 15.70
N ASN A 34 3.00 -8.27 16.96
CA ASN A 34 3.00 -7.01 17.72
C ASN A 34 4.39 -6.62 18.21
N CYS A 35 5.37 -7.52 18.15
CA CYS A 35 6.76 -7.21 18.45
C CYS A 35 7.44 -6.59 17.23
N ILE A 36 7.69 -5.28 17.28
CA ILE A 36 8.36 -4.55 16.20
C ILE A 36 9.86 -4.71 16.36
N VAL A 37 10.52 -5.30 15.37
CA VAL A 37 11.96 -5.59 15.43
C VAL A 37 12.68 -5.18 14.15
N LYS A 38 13.89 -4.63 14.33
CA LYS A 38 14.84 -4.35 13.23
C LYS A 38 15.23 -5.66 12.56
N THR A 39 15.32 -5.70 11.24
CA THR A 39 15.68 -6.91 10.50
C THR A 39 17.16 -6.94 10.14
N GLU A 40 17.70 -8.13 9.85
CA GLU A 40 19.05 -8.31 9.33
C GLU A 40 19.26 -7.67 7.94
N GLN A 41 18.17 -7.25 7.29
CA GLN A 41 18.20 -6.59 5.99
C GLN A 41 18.17 -5.06 6.10
N PHE A 42 18.36 -4.52 7.32
CA PHE A 42 18.21 -3.09 7.60
C PHE A 42 19.09 -2.19 6.71
N ASP A 43 20.33 -2.56 6.49
CA ASP A 43 21.32 -1.83 5.68
C ASP A 43 21.31 -2.23 4.19
N ARG A 44 20.40 -3.10 3.78
CA ARG A 44 20.40 -3.71 2.43
C ARG A 44 20.39 -2.70 1.29
N LEU A 45 19.80 -1.53 1.49
CA LEU A 45 19.77 -0.48 0.45
C LEU A 45 21.16 -0.02 0.07
N VAL A 46 22.01 0.17 1.08
CA VAL A 46 23.36 0.74 0.92
C VAL A 46 24.48 -0.29 1.02
N ARG A 47 24.12 -1.57 1.24
CA ARG A 47 25.10 -2.66 1.32
C ARG A 47 25.85 -2.80 0.00
N ARG A 48 27.20 -2.88 0.11
CA ARG A 48 28.10 -3.01 -1.03
C ARG A 48 28.77 -4.37 -1.07
N ASN A 49 29.06 -4.82 -2.29
CA ASN A 49 29.84 -6.03 -2.53
C ASN A 49 31.34 -5.72 -2.40
N LYS A 50 32.20 -6.76 -2.58
CA LYS A 50 33.67 -6.63 -2.52
C LYS A 50 34.28 -5.67 -3.54
N LYS A 51 33.54 -5.32 -4.59
CA LYS A 51 33.93 -4.35 -5.63
C LYS A 51 33.46 -2.92 -5.33
N GLY A 52 32.83 -2.68 -4.17
CA GLY A 52 32.26 -1.38 -3.80
C GLY A 52 30.92 -1.04 -4.45
N GLU A 53 30.31 -1.95 -5.24
CA GLU A 53 29.03 -1.73 -5.93
C GLU A 53 27.86 -2.07 -4.99
N TYR A 54 26.75 -1.35 -5.11
CA TYR A 54 25.52 -1.69 -4.38
C TYR A 54 25.03 -3.10 -4.74
N VAL A 55 24.70 -3.89 -3.72
CA VAL A 55 24.10 -5.21 -3.89
C VAL A 55 22.73 -5.10 -4.53
N MET A 56 21.93 -4.12 -4.12
CA MET A 56 20.65 -3.81 -4.76
C MET A 56 20.89 -2.96 -6.02
N LYS A 57 20.60 -3.52 -7.18
CA LYS A 57 20.82 -2.88 -8.49
C LYS A 57 19.93 -1.66 -8.67
N SER A 58 20.41 -0.67 -9.42
CA SER A 58 19.72 0.56 -9.79
C SER A 58 18.44 0.32 -10.63
N ASN A 59 17.61 1.34 -10.76
CA ASN A 59 16.41 1.38 -11.62
C ASN A 59 15.33 0.35 -11.26
N GLN A 60 15.22 -0.03 -9.99
CA GLN A 60 14.19 -0.95 -9.50
C GLN A 60 13.11 -0.21 -8.70
N LEU A 61 11.89 -0.76 -8.74
CA LEU A 61 10.84 -0.42 -7.80
C LEU A 61 10.98 -1.28 -6.55
N VAL A 62 11.19 -0.62 -5.42
CA VAL A 62 11.36 -1.23 -4.09
C VAL A 62 10.08 -1.06 -3.28
N TYR A 63 9.47 -2.16 -2.91
CA TYR A 63 8.31 -2.20 -2.01
C TYR A 63 8.81 -2.16 -0.57
N LEU A 64 8.57 -1.04 0.10
CA LEU A 64 9.10 -0.72 1.43
C LEU A 64 8.11 -1.08 2.52
N CYS A 65 8.55 -1.82 3.54
CA CYS A 65 7.78 -2.19 4.73
C CYS A 65 6.47 -2.96 4.46
N PHE A 66 6.44 -3.85 3.47
CA PHE A 66 5.25 -4.67 3.19
C PHE A 66 4.99 -5.76 4.24
N SER A 67 5.90 -5.95 5.21
CA SER A 67 5.70 -6.78 6.41
C SER A 67 5.41 -5.98 7.68
N SER A 68 5.19 -4.66 7.53
CA SER A 68 4.92 -3.71 8.62
C SER A 68 4.16 -2.50 8.06
N ASP A 69 4.10 -1.41 8.82
CA ASP A 69 3.76 -0.07 8.35
C ASP A 69 4.99 0.82 8.50
N PHE A 70 5.35 1.56 7.44
CA PHE A 70 6.54 2.40 7.46
C PHE A 70 6.46 3.54 8.48
N LEU A 71 5.25 3.96 8.83
CA LEU A 71 5.01 5.04 9.79
C LEU A 71 4.67 4.54 11.20
N ILE A 72 4.97 3.27 11.53
CA ILE A 72 4.71 2.71 12.87
C ILE A 72 5.61 3.38 13.92
N GLU A 73 5.07 3.62 15.11
CA GLU A 73 5.68 4.43 16.18
C GLU A 73 7.02 3.86 16.66
N GLU A 74 7.08 2.56 16.91
CA GLU A 74 8.25 1.90 17.46
C GLU A 74 9.46 1.93 16.52
N ALA A 75 9.24 2.19 15.24
CA ALA A 75 10.32 2.33 14.26
C ALA A 75 10.91 3.75 14.19
N ASP A 76 10.44 4.71 14.98
CA ASP A 76 10.95 6.10 14.97
C ASP A 76 12.45 6.14 15.22
N VAL A 77 12.93 5.29 16.14
CA VAL A 77 14.35 5.18 16.49
C VAL A 77 15.26 4.72 15.33
N TRP A 78 14.69 4.19 14.25
CA TRP A 78 15.42 3.69 13.08
C TRP A 78 15.07 4.42 11.78
N ARG A 79 13.97 5.16 11.77
CA ARG A 79 13.37 5.69 10.53
C ARG A 79 14.27 6.72 9.86
N ASP A 80 14.95 7.56 10.64
CA ASP A 80 15.85 8.58 10.08
C ASP A 80 17.02 7.97 9.32
N GLU A 81 17.59 6.86 9.82
CA GLU A 81 18.62 6.10 9.11
C GLU A 81 18.07 5.54 7.78
N VAL A 82 16.82 5.06 7.78
CA VAL A 82 16.19 4.53 6.55
C VAL A 82 15.92 5.65 5.56
N TRP A 83 15.46 6.82 6.02
CA TRP A 83 15.30 7.99 5.17
C TRP A 83 16.62 8.43 4.54
N ALA A 84 17.71 8.46 5.30
CA ALA A 84 19.05 8.76 4.77
C ALA A 84 19.46 7.76 3.67
N MET A 85 19.25 6.46 3.90
CA MET A 85 19.51 5.43 2.89
C MET A 85 18.62 5.56 1.63
N ILE A 86 17.36 5.94 1.79
CA ILE A 86 16.45 6.20 0.66
C ILE A 86 16.96 7.40 -0.15
N LYS A 87 17.39 8.47 0.51
CA LYS A 87 17.97 9.65 -0.13
C LYS A 87 19.25 9.32 -0.90
N GLU A 88 20.16 8.53 -0.32
CA GLU A 88 21.38 8.05 -0.98
C GLU A 88 21.06 7.24 -2.25
N ARG A 89 19.95 6.48 -2.22
CA ARG A 89 19.53 5.60 -3.31
C ARG A 89 18.45 6.23 -4.19
N SER A 90 18.67 7.47 -4.62
CA SER A 90 17.78 8.18 -5.57
C SER A 90 17.72 7.52 -6.96
N ASP A 91 18.60 6.55 -7.24
CA ASP A 91 18.60 5.67 -8.41
C ASP A 91 17.53 4.57 -8.35
N LEU A 92 16.84 4.42 -7.22
CA LEU A 92 15.72 3.50 -7.01
C LEU A 92 14.40 4.27 -6.93
N ARG A 93 13.29 3.59 -7.13
CA ARG A 93 11.95 4.10 -6.80
C ARG A 93 11.42 3.32 -5.61
N PHE A 94 10.80 4.00 -4.66
CA PHE A 94 10.25 3.37 -3.47
C PHE A 94 8.74 3.52 -3.41
N LEU A 95 8.06 2.48 -2.94
CA LEU A 95 6.64 2.54 -2.63
C LEU A 95 6.41 1.97 -1.23
N PHE A 96 5.79 2.74 -0.35
CA PHE A 96 5.22 2.20 0.88
C PHE A 96 3.72 2.48 0.97
N LEU A 97 3.03 1.58 1.68
CA LEU A 97 1.61 1.70 2.00
C LEU A 97 1.45 1.96 3.49
N THR A 98 0.56 2.84 3.86
CA THR A 98 0.33 3.15 5.27
C THR A 98 -1.15 3.34 5.59
N LYS A 99 -1.52 2.96 6.81
CA LYS A 99 -2.78 3.34 7.48
C LYS A 99 -2.57 4.44 8.52
N ARG A 100 -1.30 4.87 8.71
CA ARG A 100 -0.87 5.87 9.72
C ARG A 100 -0.51 7.22 9.10
N ILE A 101 -1.21 7.62 8.04
CA ILE A 101 -0.85 8.82 7.27
C ILE A 101 -0.84 10.11 8.12
N HIS A 102 -1.59 10.15 9.22
CA HIS A 102 -1.58 11.25 10.17
C HIS A 102 -0.21 11.53 10.80
N ARG A 103 0.67 10.53 10.86
CA ARG A 103 2.02 10.65 11.37
C ARG A 103 3.03 11.20 10.35
N PHE A 104 2.66 11.22 9.06
CA PHE A 104 3.62 11.54 7.99
C PHE A 104 4.40 12.84 8.26
N LYS A 105 3.71 13.94 8.58
CA LYS A 105 4.34 15.24 8.84
C LYS A 105 5.35 15.26 10.00
N SER A 106 5.13 14.43 11.02
CA SER A 106 5.99 14.39 12.20
C SER A 106 7.22 13.50 12.04
N VAL A 107 7.23 12.62 11.04
CA VAL A 107 8.30 11.60 10.87
C VAL A 107 8.93 11.58 9.48
N CYS A 108 8.51 12.45 8.56
CA CYS A 108 9.19 12.63 7.28
C CYS A 108 10.32 13.65 7.41
N PRO A 109 11.38 13.55 6.61
CA PRO A 109 12.44 14.56 6.55
C PRO A 109 11.89 15.93 6.17
N SER A 110 12.48 17.00 6.70
CA SER A 110 12.07 18.38 6.38
C SER A 110 12.26 18.75 4.91
N ASP A 111 13.20 18.10 4.23
CA ASP A 111 13.52 18.24 2.81
C ASP A 111 12.84 17.19 1.91
N PHE A 112 11.73 16.60 2.38
CA PHE A 112 11.03 15.50 1.68
C PHE A 112 10.58 15.94 0.27
N GLU A 113 10.00 17.11 0.15
CA GLU A 113 9.48 17.61 -1.13
C GLU A 113 10.56 17.75 -2.20
N GLU A 114 11.79 18.13 -1.80
CA GLU A 114 12.91 18.40 -2.70
C GLU A 114 13.69 17.12 -3.04
N ASN A 115 13.96 16.29 -2.05
CA ASN A 115 14.95 15.21 -2.16
C ASN A 115 14.37 13.80 -2.25
N TYR A 116 13.03 13.63 -2.14
CA TYR A 116 12.40 12.30 -2.16
C TYR A 116 11.34 12.13 -3.26
N GLN A 117 11.54 12.79 -4.39
CA GLN A 117 10.67 12.74 -5.57
C GLN A 117 10.49 11.32 -6.15
N HIS A 118 11.39 10.39 -5.82
CA HIS A 118 11.39 8.99 -6.21
C HIS A 118 10.62 8.10 -5.23
N VAL A 119 9.99 8.69 -4.20
CA VAL A 119 9.17 7.98 -3.22
C VAL A 119 7.69 8.13 -3.55
N MET A 120 7.02 7.01 -3.66
CA MET A 120 5.58 6.88 -3.86
C MET A 120 4.92 6.49 -2.54
N VAL A 121 3.81 7.10 -2.20
CA VAL A 121 3.07 6.81 -0.97
C VAL A 121 1.66 6.34 -1.29
N GLY A 122 1.27 5.20 -0.72
CA GLY A 122 -0.10 4.69 -0.78
C GLY A 122 -0.81 4.87 0.56
N CYS A 123 -1.90 5.62 0.58
CA CYS A 123 -2.79 5.70 1.74
C CYS A 123 -3.84 4.60 1.64
N SER A 124 -3.84 3.70 2.63
CA SER A 124 -4.80 2.60 2.68
C SER A 124 -6.09 3.03 3.36
N VAL A 125 -7.22 2.76 2.71
CA VAL A 125 -8.59 3.01 3.22
C VAL A 125 -9.47 1.81 2.87
N GLU A 126 -10.16 1.27 3.85
CA GLU A 126 -10.94 0.04 3.70
C GLU A 126 -12.45 0.23 3.73
N ASN A 127 -12.92 1.36 4.27
CA ASN A 127 -14.31 1.77 4.39
C ASN A 127 -14.42 3.30 4.36
N GLN A 128 -15.63 3.84 4.33
CA GLN A 128 -15.85 5.28 4.25
C GLN A 128 -15.30 6.03 5.46
N SER A 129 -15.47 5.50 6.67
CA SER A 129 -14.98 6.13 7.90
C SER A 129 -13.46 6.35 7.87
N GLU A 130 -12.70 5.36 7.40
CA GLU A 130 -11.24 5.47 7.29
C GLU A 130 -10.82 6.35 6.10
N ALA A 131 -11.61 6.40 5.02
CA ALA A 131 -11.40 7.34 3.93
C ALA A 131 -11.57 8.78 4.41
N ASP A 132 -12.65 9.08 5.13
CA ASP A 132 -12.95 10.42 5.65
C ASP A 132 -11.93 10.90 6.70
N LYS A 133 -11.29 9.98 7.44
CA LYS A 133 -10.22 10.31 8.40
C LYS A 133 -8.87 10.53 7.72
N ARG A 134 -8.49 9.66 6.78
CA ARG A 134 -7.12 9.60 6.25
C ARG A 134 -6.93 10.46 5.00
N LEU A 135 -7.89 10.48 4.07
CA LEU A 135 -7.70 11.13 2.77
C LEU A 135 -7.59 12.65 2.84
N PRO A 136 -8.35 13.40 3.69
CA PRO A 136 -8.13 14.85 3.84
C PRO A 136 -6.69 15.19 4.25
N ILE A 137 -6.11 14.41 5.17
CA ILE A 137 -4.71 14.58 5.55
C ILE A 137 -3.80 14.25 4.36
N PHE A 138 -4.02 13.09 3.73
CA PHE A 138 -3.17 12.60 2.64
C PHE A 138 -3.08 13.53 1.45
N ILE A 139 -4.20 14.07 0.99
CA ILE A 139 -4.22 14.98 -0.17
C ILE A 139 -3.51 16.31 0.12
N SER A 140 -3.46 16.75 1.38
CA SER A 140 -2.78 18.00 1.79
C SER A 140 -1.25 17.86 1.94
N LEU A 141 -0.70 16.64 1.89
CA LEU A 141 0.73 16.41 2.06
C LEU A 141 1.52 16.74 0.78
N PRO A 142 2.78 17.21 0.89
CA PRO A 142 3.64 17.51 -0.25
C PRO A 142 4.26 16.24 -0.85
N ILE A 143 3.43 15.29 -1.21
CA ILE A 143 3.82 14.02 -1.81
C ILE A 143 3.53 14.10 -3.32
N LYS A 144 4.53 13.88 -4.14
CA LYS A 144 4.40 13.96 -5.60
C LYS A 144 3.59 12.79 -6.19
N HIS A 145 3.80 11.58 -5.70
CA HIS A 145 3.18 10.37 -6.24
C HIS A 145 2.26 9.75 -5.19
N LYS A 146 0.98 10.16 -5.22
CA LYS A 146 -0.05 9.72 -4.29
C LYS A 146 -0.89 8.58 -4.87
N PHE A 147 -1.06 7.50 -4.09
CA PHE A 147 -1.90 6.35 -4.43
C PHE A 147 -2.93 6.11 -3.35
N ILE A 148 -4.18 5.89 -3.72
CA ILE A 148 -5.23 5.46 -2.79
C ILE A 148 -5.38 3.94 -2.91
N ILE A 149 -5.35 3.24 -1.79
CA ILE A 149 -5.37 1.78 -1.73
C ILE A 149 -6.60 1.32 -0.96
N CYS A 150 -7.63 0.91 -1.69
CA CYS A 150 -8.85 0.31 -1.13
C CYS A 150 -8.68 -1.22 -1.10
N GLN A 151 -7.70 -1.69 -0.33
CA GLN A 151 -7.40 -3.12 -0.19
C GLN A 151 -6.99 -3.46 1.25
N PRO A 152 -7.85 -4.21 2.00
CA PRO A 152 -9.12 -4.74 1.54
C PRO A 152 -10.21 -3.67 1.44
N LEU A 153 -11.04 -3.73 0.40
CA LEU A 153 -12.31 -3.01 0.36
C LEU A 153 -13.34 -3.88 1.10
N ILE A 154 -13.95 -3.35 2.17
CA ILE A 154 -14.84 -4.09 3.05
C ILE A 154 -16.24 -3.51 3.19
N GLU A 155 -16.42 -2.30 2.69
CA GLU A 155 -17.67 -1.55 2.63
C GLU A 155 -17.62 -0.62 1.39
N PRO A 156 -18.76 -0.08 0.92
CA PRO A 156 -18.76 0.91 -0.14
C PRO A 156 -18.00 2.17 0.27
N ILE A 157 -17.24 2.75 -0.64
CA ILE A 157 -16.51 4.00 -0.43
C ILE A 157 -16.84 4.96 -1.58
N GLN A 158 -17.13 6.21 -1.24
CA GLN A 158 -17.23 7.33 -2.16
C GLN A 158 -15.95 8.15 -2.09
N LEU A 159 -15.20 8.18 -3.19
CA LEU A 159 -13.92 8.89 -3.30
C LEU A 159 -14.02 10.22 -4.03
N ASP A 160 -15.16 10.56 -4.62
CA ASP A 160 -15.36 11.68 -5.53
C ASP A 160 -14.74 13.00 -5.03
N LYS A 161 -14.92 13.33 -3.75
CA LYS A 161 -14.38 14.55 -3.12
C LYS A 161 -12.86 14.50 -2.83
N TYR A 162 -12.23 13.35 -2.99
CA TYR A 162 -10.80 13.15 -2.71
C TYR A 162 -9.96 12.97 -3.96
N LEU A 163 -10.61 12.69 -5.10
CA LEU A 163 -9.91 12.48 -6.36
C LEU A 163 -9.59 13.83 -7.02
N ASN A 164 -8.31 14.04 -7.29
CA ASN A 164 -7.80 15.24 -7.96
C ASN A 164 -6.58 14.88 -8.85
N ALA A 165 -5.98 15.90 -9.46
CA ALA A 165 -4.85 15.71 -10.38
C ALA A 165 -3.59 15.12 -9.72
N ASP A 166 -3.44 15.23 -8.38
CA ASP A 166 -2.27 14.70 -7.65
C ASP A 166 -2.38 13.21 -7.38
N ILE A 167 -3.59 12.64 -7.43
CA ILE A 167 -3.77 11.20 -7.27
C ILE A 167 -3.38 10.50 -8.56
N VAL A 168 -2.35 9.65 -8.47
CA VAL A 168 -1.85 8.90 -9.62
C VAL A 168 -2.76 7.72 -9.94
N GLN A 169 -3.19 6.99 -8.91
CA GLN A 169 -3.97 5.76 -9.09
C GLN A 169 -4.77 5.41 -7.84
N VAL A 170 -5.93 4.81 -8.05
CA VAL A 170 -6.70 4.07 -7.04
C VAL A 170 -6.55 2.57 -7.32
N THR A 171 -6.15 1.81 -6.31
CA THR A 171 -6.06 0.34 -6.38
C THR A 171 -7.09 -0.29 -5.47
N VAL A 172 -7.90 -1.19 -6.00
CA VAL A 172 -8.98 -1.86 -5.27
C VAL A 172 -8.72 -3.36 -5.19
N GLY A 173 -9.05 -3.97 -4.05
CA GLY A 173 -8.98 -5.41 -3.88
C GLY A 173 -9.70 -5.94 -2.65
N GLY A 174 -10.14 -7.20 -2.73
CA GLY A 174 -10.77 -7.91 -1.63
C GLY A 174 -9.77 -8.63 -0.71
N GLU A 175 -10.27 -9.15 0.40
CA GLU A 175 -9.50 -9.98 1.33
C GLU A 175 -9.23 -11.37 0.78
N ALA A 176 -8.09 -11.94 1.18
CA ALA A 176 -7.72 -13.31 0.87
C ALA A 176 -7.70 -14.18 2.14
N GLY A 177 -8.27 -15.38 2.07
CA GLY A 177 -8.25 -16.37 3.15
C GLY A 177 -9.62 -16.86 3.56
N LYS A 178 -9.65 -17.84 4.48
CA LYS A 178 -10.90 -18.49 4.93
C LYS A 178 -11.83 -17.54 5.70
N LEU A 179 -11.28 -16.55 6.36
CA LEU A 179 -12.01 -15.55 7.16
C LEU A 179 -12.22 -14.24 6.38
N ALA A 180 -11.96 -14.24 5.08
CA ALA A 180 -12.14 -13.06 4.24
C ALA A 180 -13.61 -12.60 4.27
N ARG A 181 -13.79 -11.28 4.33
CA ARG A 181 -15.10 -10.65 4.14
C ARG A 181 -15.45 -10.62 2.66
N ASP A 182 -16.71 -10.54 2.36
CA ASP A 182 -17.19 -10.48 0.99
C ASP A 182 -16.76 -9.13 0.37
N LEU A 183 -16.31 -9.16 -0.88
CA LEU A 183 -16.15 -8.00 -1.73
C LEU A 183 -17.37 -7.91 -2.65
N ASP A 184 -18.11 -6.84 -2.56
CA ASP A 184 -19.18 -6.57 -3.52
C ASP A 184 -18.60 -5.94 -4.79
N TYR A 185 -18.93 -6.51 -5.95
CA TYR A 185 -18.42 -6.04 -7.24
C TYR A 185 -18.97 -4.66 -7.62
N ASP A 186 -20.17 -4.33 -7.17
CA ASP A 186 -20.75 -3.01 -7.42
C ASP A 186 -19.99 -1.89 -6.72
N TRP A 187 -19.40 -2.15 -5.54
CA TRP A 187 -18.50 -1.18 -4.90
C TRP A 187 -17.24 -0.92 -5.74
N VAL A 188 -16.72 -1.98 -6.37
CA VAL A 188 -15.54 -1.87 -7.27
C VAL A 188 -15.87 -1.02 -8.49
N LEU A 189 -17.04 -1.24 -9.10
CA LEU A 189 -17.52 -0.47 -10.27
C LEU A 189 -17.78 1.00 -9.90
N SER A 190 -18.38 1.27 -8.74
CA SER A 190 -18.60 2.63 -8.26
C SER A 190 -17.29 3.42 -8.16
N ILE A 191 -16.26 2.85 -7.50
CA ILE A 191 -14.94 3.50 -7.39
C ILE A 191 -14.30 3.69 -8.77
N ARG A 192 -14.42 2.72 -9.68
CA ARG A 192 -13.92 2.85 -11.06
C ARG A 192 -14.57 4.03 -11.78
N ASP A 193 -15.88 4.18 -11.67
CA ASP A 193 -16.62 5.23 -12.37
C ASP A 193 -16.25 6.62 -11.83
N GLU A 194 -16.03 6.76 -10.53
CA GLU A 194 -15.46 7.96 -9.93
C GLU A 194 -14.04 8.25 -10.46
N CYS A 195 -13.19 7.24 -10.58
CA CYS A 195 -11.85 7.39 -11.16
C CYS A 195 -11.90 7.84 -12.62
N ILE A 196 -12.83 7.31 -13.42
CA ILE A 196 -13.05 7.73 -14.82
C ILE A 196 -13.46 9.21 -14.87
N LYS A 197 -14.41 9.62 -14.04
CA LYS A 197 -14.90 11.01 -13.96
C LYS A 197 -13.75 11.99 -13.67
N HIS A 198 -12.82 11.62 -12.80
CA HIS A 198 -11.67 12.47 -12.39
C HIS A 198 -10.39 12.20 -13.18
N GLN A 199 -10.40 11.35 -14.20
CA GLN A 199 -9.23 10.96 -15.00
C GLN A 199 -8.06 10.43 -14.14
N VAL A 200 -8.38 9.66 -13.10
CA VAL A 200 -7.42 8.97 -12.22
C VAL A 200 -7.28 7.51 -12.68
N ASN A 201 -6.07 6.97 -12.70
CA ASN A 201 -5.87 5.56 -13.02
C ASN A 201 -6.59 4.67 -12.02
N PHE A 202 -7.20 3.60 -12.51
CA PHE A 202 -7.89 2.61 -11.69
C PHE A 202 -7.33 1.20 -11.93
N GLU A 203 -7.03 0.49 -10.84
CA GLU A 203 -6.59 -0.90 -10.88
C GLU A 203 -7.46 -1.78 -9.99
N PHE A 204 -8.13 -2.77 -10.57
CA PHE A 204 -8.71 -3.88 -9.83
C PHE A 204 -7.66 -4.99 -9.70
N ARG A 205 -6.97 -5.02 -8.56
CA ARG A 205 -5.78 -5.85 -8.35
C ARG A 205 -6.09 -7.31 -8.07
N GLN A 206 -7.10 -7.55 -7.25
CA GLN A 206 -7.59 -8.90 -6.94
C GLN A 206 -9.05 -8.89 -6.49
N VAL A 207 -9.78 -9.94 -6.80
CA VAL A 207 -11.06 -10.24 -6.16
C VAL A 207 -10.80 -10.76 -4.74
N GLY A 208 -11.78 -10.71 -3.85
CA GLY A 208 -11.68 -11.38 -2.55
C GLY A 208 -11.78 -12.91 -2.67
N SER A 209 -11.42 -13.64 -1.61
CA SER A 209 -11.77 -15.08 -1.54
C SER A 209 -13.28 -15.31 -1.61
N TYR A 210 -14.05 -14.30 -1.25
CA TYR A 210 -15.48 -14.25 -1.44
C TYR A 210 -15.84 -12.95 -2.15
N MET A 211 -16.65 -13.04 -3.20
CA MET A 211 -17.11 -11.91 -4.00
C MET A 211 -18.60 -12.03 -4.26
N ILE A 212 -19.33 -10.95 -4.12
CA ILE A 212 -20.74 -10.83 -4.52
C ILE A 212 -20.76 -10.14 -5.88
N LYS A 213 -21.49 -10.73 -6.83
CA LYS A 213 -21.78 -10.14 -8.14
C LYS A 213 -23.16 -10.60 -8.58
N ASP A 214 -23.99 -9.68 -9.04
CA ASP A 214 -25.38 -9.96 -9.47
C ASP A 214 -26.18 -10.71 -8.38
N HIS A 215 -25.97 -10.33 -7.09
CA HIS A 215 -26.54 -10.94 -5.89
C HIS A 215 -26.09 -12.40 -5.64
N ILE A 216 -25.14 -12.90 -6.42
CA ILE A 216 -24.59 -14.26 -6.25
C ILE A 216 -23.23 -14.15 -5.53
N ARG A 217 -23.08 -14.98 -4.47
CA ARG A 217 -21.82 -15.09 -3.74
C ARG A 217 -20.93 -16.17 -4.33
N TYR A 218 -19.75 -15.77 -4.77
CA TYR A 218 -18.72 -16.65 -5.33
C TYR A 218 -17.62 -16.91 -4.32
N SER A 219 -17.16 -18.17 -4.22
CA SER A 219 -15.95 -18.56 -3.51
C SER A 219 -14.81 -18.75 -4.51
N ILE A 220 -13.72 -18.01 -4.37
CA ILE A 220 -12.65 -17.95 -5.36
C ILE A 220 -11.36 -18.48 -4.75
N PRO A 221 -10.73 -19.49 -5.37
CA PRO A 221 -9.46 -20.04 -4.92
C PRO A 221 -8.37 -18.98 -4.87
N ARG A 222 -7.51 -19.04 -3.83
CA ARG A 222 -6.47 -18.02 -3.59
C ARG A 222 -5.54 -17.76 -4.78
N ASN A 223 -5.21 -18.80 -5.53
CA ASN A 223 -4.35 -18.70 -6.72
C ASN A 223 -5.04 -18.04 -7.93
N GLN A 224 -6.35 -17.81 -7.86
CA GLN A 224 -7.14 -17.21 -8.93
C GLN A 224 -7.53 -15.74 -8.65
N LEU A 225 -7.33 -15.20 -7.45
CA LEU A 225 -7.82 -13.89 -7.06
C LEU A 225 -7.41 -12.77 -8.04
N SER A 226 -6.13 -12.70 -8.39
CA SER A 226 -5.63 -11.69 -9.33
C SER A 226 -5.99 -12.00 -10.79
N SER A 227 -6.09 -13.27 -11.18
CA SER A 227 -6.47 -13.64 -12.55
C SER A 227 -7.95 -13.34 -12.82
N GLN A 228 -8.83 -13.52 -11.84
CA GLN A 228 -10.25 -13.15 -11.97
C GLN A 228 -10.42 -11.63 -12.07
N ALA A 229 -9.68 -10.84 -11.28
CA ALA A 229 -9.70 -9.40 -11.41
C ALA A 229 -9.23 -8.93 -12.81
N ARG A 230 -8.17 -9.54 -13.36
CA ARG A 230 -7.73 -9.25 -14.73
C ARG A 230 -8.78 -9.62 -15.79
N LYS A 231 -9.49 -10.74 -15.60
CA LYS A 231 -10.57 -11.15 -16.52
C LYS A 231 -11.76 -10.18 -16.54
N ALA A 232 -11.99 -9.46 -15.45
CA ALA A 232 -13.01 -8.43 -15.41
C ALA A 232 -12.75 -7.30 -16.43
N ASN A 233 -11.47 -7.10 -16.81
CA ASN A 233 -11.03 -6.13 -17.82
C ASN A 233 -11.57 -4.70 -17.60
N ILE A 234 -11.59 -4.26 -16.34
CA ILE A 234 -12.16 -2.95 -15.94
C ILE A 234 -11.09 -1.92 -15.54
N ASN A 235 -9.81 -2.26 -15.64
CA ASN A 235 -8.74 -1.33 -15.34
C ASN A 235 -8.72 -0.17 -16.34
N VAL A 236 -8.45 1.04 -15.84
CA VAL A 236 -8.44 2.25 -16.65
C VAL A 236 -7.11 2.99 -16.44
N THR A 237 -6.56 3.54 -17.51
CA THR A 237 -5.30 4.28 -17.47
C THR A 237 -5.40 5.56 -18.25
N PHE A 238 -5.16 6.68 -17.60
CA PHE A 238 -5.11 8.03 -18.17
C PHE A 238 -3.69 8.60 -18.11
N LYS A 239 -2.95 8.30 -17.03
CA LYS A 239 -1.60 8.81 -16.79
C LYS A 239 -0.57 7.73 -17.06
N LYS A 240 0.63 8.10 -17.54
CA LYS A 240 1.72 7.14 -17.82
C LYS A 240 2.32 6.52 -16.55
N GLU A 241 2.27 7.22 -15.41
CA GLU A 241 2.76 6.71 -14.13
C GLU A 241 1.80 5.66 -13.57
N ARG A 242 2.35 4.52 -13.18
CA ARG A 242 1.62 3.39 -12.56
C ARG A 242 2.44 2.79 -11.44
N LEU A 243 1.77 2.08 -10.53
CA LEU A 243 2.41 1.16 -9.58
C LEU A 243 3.11 -0.01 -10.27
#